data_a76a8b73bc19bfeaf9fda7b86c3aa11d
#
_entry.id   a76a8b73bc19bfeaf9fda7b86c3aa11d
#
_cell.length_a   1.000
_cell.length_b   1.000
_cell.length_c   1.000
_cell.angle_alpha   90.00
_cell.angle_beta   90.00
_cell.angle_gamma   90.00
#
_symmetry.space_group_name_H-M   'P 1'
#
loop_
_entity.id
_entity.type
_entity.pdbx_description
1 polymer ?
#
loop_
_entity_poly.entity_id
_entity_poly.type
_entity_poly.pdbx_seq_one_letter_code
_entity_poly.pdbx_strand_id
1 'polypeptide(L)'
;PAVAFVNRSLPEDAVVYLLYVSGRGYYLDREYRHHVGLETGIVKAIARSSTDADTLTAFLRSLGATHLLVQEGLLVKAIYDNIPEEAVGSVLETLAQCLDKLHESNGHAVYRIR
;
A
#
# COMPACT_ATOMS: atom_id res chain seq x y z
N PRO A 1 -14.98 9.21 2.13
CA PRO A 1 -13.55 9.32 1.90
C PRO A 1 -12.74 8.26 2.64
N ALA A 2 -11.56 7.99 2.14
CA ALA A 2 -10.71 6.93 2.69
C ALA A 2 -10.31 7.21 4.15
N VAL A 3 -10.00 8.44 4.50
CA VAL A 3 -9.64 8.80 5.88
C VAL A 3 -10.79 8.52 6.83
N ALA A 4 -12.01 8.88 6.46
CA ALA A 4 -13.18 8.62 7.29
C ALA A 4 -13.40 7.11 7.47
N PHE A 5 -13.17 6.33 6.42
CA PHE A 5 -13.25 4.87 6.51
C PHE A 5 -12.24 4.33 7.53
N VAL A 6 -10.98 4.77 7.45
CA VAL A 6 -9.93 4.33 8.38
C VAL A 6 -10.35 4.63 9.82
N ASN A 7 -10.79 5.86 10.08
CA ASN A 7 -11.11 6.30 11.43
C ASN A 7 -12.31 5.58 12.05
N ARG A 8 -13.26 5.13 11.21
CA ARG A 8 -14.48 4.47 11.69
C ARG A 8 -14.41 2.95 11.69
N SER A 9 -13.69 2.38 10.74
CA SER A 9 -13.87 0.96 10.39
C SER A 9 -12.68 0.07 10.72
N LEU A 10 -11.47 0.62 10.82
CA LEU A 10 -10.31 -0.20 11.16
C LEU A 10 -10.21 -0.43 12.67
N PRO A 11 -9.62 -1.56 13.10
CA PRO A 11 -9.37 -1.80 14.51
C PRO A 11 -8.55 -0.66 15.13
N GLU A 12 -8.73 -0.41 16.42
CA GLU A 12 -8.01 0.66 17.12
C GLU A 12 -6.50 0.47 17.11
N ASP A 13 -6.04 -0.76 17.09
CA ASP A 13 -4.62 -1.12 17.05
C ASP A 13 -4.06 -1.22 15.62
N ALA A 14 -4.84 -0.87 14.60
CA ALA A 14 -4.36 -0.87 13.23
C ALA A 14 -3.22 0.13 13.06
N VAL A 15 -2.23 -0.26 12.26
CA VAL A 15 -1.14 0.62 11.84
C VAL A 15 -1.24 0.76 10.33
N VAL A 16 -1.39 2.00 9.84
CA VAL A 16 -1.64 2.28 8.43
C VAL A 16 -0.36 2.78 7.78
N TYR A 17 0.09 2.12 6.72
CA TYR A 17 1.20 2.61 5.91
C TYR A 17 0.65 3.47 4.78
N LEU A 18 1.13 4.71 4.70
CA LEU A 18 0.70 5.67 3.69
C LEU A 18 1.62 5.59 2.48
N LEU A 19 1.04 5.39 1.30
CA LEU A 19 1.79 5.26 0.06
C LEU A 19 1.21 6.23 -0.97
N TYR A 20 1.98 7.24 -1.36
CA TYR A 20 1.56 8.31 -2.26
C TYR A 20 0.36 9.12 -1.76
N VAL A 21 0.26 9.29 -0.45
CA VAL A 21 -0.85 10.01 0.19
C VAL A 21 -0.25 11.08 1.11
N SER A 22 0.34 12.11 0.53
CA SER A 22 0.99 13.14 1.34
C SER A 22 -0.02 13.99 2.12
N GLY A 23 0.33 14.32 3.37
CA GLY A 23 -0.46 15.21 4.23
C GLY A 23 -1.68 14.60 4.86
N ARG A 24 -2.12 13.42 4.45
CA ARG A 24 -3.37 12.85 4.97
C ARG A 24 -3.23 12.18 6.32
N GLY A 25 -2.01 11.86 6.74
CA GLY A 25 -1.77 11.25 8.05
C GLY A 25 -2.26 12.10 9.21
N TYR A 26 -2.27 13.43 9.06
CA TYR A 26 -2.73 14.35 10.11
C TYR A 26 -4.20 14.16 10.48
N TYR A 27 -4.99 13.53 9.64
CA TYR A 27 -6.42 13.34 9.86
C TYR A 27 -6.77 11.93 10.32
N LEU A 28 -5.76 11.02 10.45
CA LEU A 28 -5.99 9.65 10.87
C LEU A 28 -6.03 9.53 12.39
N ASP A 29 -7.01 8.79 12.89
CA ASP A 29 -7.14 8.43 14.31
C ASP A 29 -6.48 7.08 14.61
N ARG A 30 -5.64 6.60 13.71
CA ARG A 30 -4.88 5.36 13.86
C ARG A 30 -3.40 5.67 13.72
N GLU A 31 -2.54 4.84 14.29
CA GLU A 31 -1.11 4.96 14.06
C GLU A 31 -0.84 4.81 12.57
N TYR A 32 0.04 5.64 12.04
CA TYR A 32 0.40 5.56 10.64
C TYR A 32 1.92 5.67 10.46
N ARG A 33 2.41 5.15 9.33
CA ARG A 33 3.81 5.21 8.95
C ARG A 33 3.91 5.62 7.50
N HIS A 34 4.93 6.37 7.17
CA HIS A 34 5.26 6.68 5.79
C HIS A 34 6.73 7.06 5.68
N HIS A 35 7.27 6.94 4.49
CA HIS A 35 8.65 7.34 4.20
C HIS A 35 8.62 8.34 3.06
N VAL A 36 8.42 9.61 3.39
CA VAL A 36 8.33 10.69 2.40
C VAL A 36 9.61 10.72 1.56
N GLY A 37 9.43 10.73 0.23
CA GLY A 37 10.54 10.73 -0.71
C GLY A 37 11.18 9.36 -0.95
N LEU A 38 10.72 8.30 -0.27
CA LEU A 38 11.26 6.96 -0.40
C LEU A 38 10.30 5.98 -1.07
N GLU A 39 9.16 6.47 -1.59
CA GLU A 39 8.14 5.61 -2.23
C GLU A 39 8.71 4.81 -3.39
N THR A 40 9.59 5.40 -4.20
CA THR A 40 10.22 4.67 -5.32
C THR A 40 11.01 3.47 -4.81
N GLY A 41 11.72 3.60 -3.69
CA GLY A 41 12.43 2.49 -3.07
C GLY A 41 11.48 1.39 -2.60
N ILE A 42 10.34 1.76 -2.04
CA ILE A 42 9.31 0.81 -1.63
C ILE A 42 8.75 0.07 -2.84
N VAL A 43 8.45 0.77 -3.94
CA VAL A 43 7.95 0.16 -5.17
C VAL A 43 8.95 -0.86 -5.73
N LYS A 44 10.24 -0.50 -5.76
CA LYS A 44 11.29 -1.42 -6.21
C LYS A 44 11.41 -2.64 -5.30
N ALA A 45 11.27 -2.46 -3.99
CA ALA A 45 11.29 -3.58 -3.04
C ALA A 45 10.08 -4.50 -3.22
N ILE A 46 8.89 -3.93 -3.49
CA ILE A 46 7.71 -4.70 -3.84
C ILE A 46 7.99 -5.58 -5.06
N ALA A 47 8.60 -5.02 -6.10
CA ALA A 47 8.92 -5.77 -7.30
C ALA A 47 9.90 -6.91 -7.02
N ARG A 48 10.95 -6.64 -6.24
CA ARG A 48 11.93 -7.67 -5.88
C ARG A 48 11.30 -8.78 -5.04
N SER A 49 10.29 -8.47 -4.25
CA SER A 49 9.63 -9.42 -3.37
C SER A 49 8.49 -10.19 -4.05
N SER A 50 8.14 -9.81 -5.29
CA SER A 50 7.00 -10.38 -6.01
C SER A 50 7.34 -11.70 -6.74
N THR A 51 8.28 -12.47 -6.20
CA THR A 51 8.57 -13.83 -6.70
C THR A 51 7.42 -14.77 -6.35
N ASP A 52 6.80 -14.57 -5.20
CA ASP A 52 5.60 -15.28 -4.77
C ASP A 52 4.85 -14.44 -3.73
N ALA A 53 3.60 -14.82 -3.46
CA ALA A 53 2.75 -14.06 -2.54
C ALA A 53 3.27 -14.07 -1.10
N ASP A 54 3.85 -15.19 -0.65
CA ASP A 54 4.36 -15.28 0.72
C ASP A 54 5.53 -14.33 0.95
N THR A 55 6.46 -14.27 -0.02
CA THR A 55 7.61 -13.36 0.07
C THR A 55 7.17 -11.90 0.07
N LEU A 56 6.23 -11.55 -0.80
CA LEU A 56 5.72 -10.18 -0.85
C LEU A 56 4.96 -9.82 0.44
N THR A 57 4.13 -10.73 0.94
CA THR A 57 3.41 -10.51 2.20
C THR A 57 4.39 -10.28 3.35
N ALA A 58 5.46 -11.07 3.43
CA ALA A 58 6.48 -10.90 4.46
C ALA A 58 7.14 -9.51 4.35
N PHE A 59 7.45 -9.05 3.14
CA PHE A 59 7.99 -7.72 2.95
C PHE A 59 7.01 -6.64 3.43
N LEU A 60 5.75 -6.72 3.03
CA LEU A 60 4.75 -5.73 3.42
C LEU A 60 4.58 -5.69 4.95
N ARG A 61 4.57 -6.84 5.59
CA ARG A 61 4.51 -6.90 7.06
C ARG A 61 5.75 -6.31 7.71
N SER A 62 6.90 -6.40 7.06
CA SER A 62 8.15 -5.84 7.58
C SER A 62 8.12 -4.31 7.66
N LEU A 63 7.19 -3.66 6.95
CA LEU A 63 6.97 -2.22 7.08
C LEU A 63 6.37 -1.84 8.43
N GLY A 64 5.95 -2.82 9.23
CA GLY A 64 5.37 -2.60 10.54
C GLY A 64 3.91 -2.19 10.51
N ALA A 65 3.23 -2.38 9.37
CA ALA A 65 1.85 -1.97 9.19
C ALA A 65 0.92 -3.16 9.04
N THR A 66 -0.35 -2.96 9.39
CA THR A 66 -1.41 -3.94 9.20
C THR A 66 -2.25 -3.62 7.96
N HIS A 67 -2.25 -2.34 7.55
CA HIS A 67 -3.08 -1.83 6.47
C HIS A 67 -2.30 -0.86 5.61
N LEU A 68 -2.76 -0.67 4.37
CA LEU A 68 -2.24 0.34 3.45
C LEU A 68 -3.34 1.35 3.12
N LEU A 69 -2.97 2.62 3.08
CA LEU A 69 -3.79 3.66 2.46
C LEU A 69 -2.97 4.20 1.30
N VAL A 70 -3.49 4.06 0.09
CA VAL A 70 -2.72 4.35 -1.12
C VAL A 70 -3.55 5.12 -2.14
N GLN A 71 -2.90 6.06 -2.84
CA GLN A 71 -3.46 6.64 -4.07
C GLN A 71 -3.10 5.68 -5.20
N GLU A 72 -4.11 4.94 -5.68
CA GLU A 72 -3.88 3.82 -6.60
C GLU A 72 -3.27 4.24 -7.93
N GLY A 73 -3.73 5.35 -8.49
CA GLY A 73 -3.19 5.82 -9.77
C GLY A 73 -1.71 6.14 -9.71
N LEU A 74 -1.26 6.76 -8.61
CA LEU A 74 0.15 7.07 -8.42
C LEU A 74 0.98 5.80 -8.18
N LEU A 75 0.44 4.83 -7.46
CA LEU A 75 1.12 3.55 -7.26
C LEU A 75 1.31 2.82 -8.59
N VAL A 76 0.25 2.69 -9.37
CA VAL A 76 0.32 2.02 -10.68
C VAL A 76 1.30 2.74 -11.59
N LYS A 77 1.24 4.08 -11.65
CA LYS A 77 2.19 4.87 -12.44
C LYS A 77 3.63 4.60 -12.00
N ALA A 78 3.89 4.57 -10.70
CA ALA A 78 5.23 4.33 -10.17
C ALA A 78 5.73 2.93 -10.56
N ILE A 79 4.85 1.94 -10.56
CA ILE A 79 5.20 0.58 -10.99
C ILE A 79 5.59 0.61 -12.46
N TYR A 80 4.79 1.23 -13.32
CA TYR A 80 5.12 1.32 -14.76
C TYR A 80 6.41 2.11 -15.01
N ASP A 81 6.68 3.16 -14.22
CA ASP A 81 7.86 4.01 -14.42
C ASP A 81 9.16 3.35 -13.94
N ASN A 82 9.10 2.40 -13.01
CA ASN A 82 10.29 1.90 -12.31
C ASN A 82 10.56 0.41 -12.51
N ILE A 83 9.65 -0.31 -13.15
CA ILE A 83 9.73 -1.77 -13.31
C ILE A 83 9.62 -2.10 -14.80
N PRO A 84 10.38 -3.09 -15.31
CA PRO A 84 10.28 -3.48 -16.71
C PRO A 84 8.83 -3.84 -17.08
N GLU A 85 8.39 -3.40 -18.24
CA GLU A 85 7.01 -3.57 -18.69
C GLU A 85 6.55 -5.04 -18.62
N GLU A 86 7.42 -5.95 -18.99
CA GLU A 86 7.10 -7.39 -18.97
C GLU A 86 6.88 -7.94 -17.58
N ALA A 87 7.34 -7.25 -16.53
CA ALA A 87 7.17 -7.68 -15.15
C ALA A 87 5.96 -7.05 -14.46
N VAL A 88 5.40 -5.98 -15.02
CA VAL A 88 4.33 -5.20 -14.36
C VAL A 88 3.11 -6.07 -14.04
N GLY A 89 2.64 -6.86 -15.00
CA GLY A 89 1.47 -7.71 -14.78
C GLY A 89 1.66 -8.69 -13.63
N SER A 90 2.82 -9.31 -13.54
CA SER A 90 3.14 -10.27 -12.49
C SER A 90 3.20 -9.58 -11.11
N VAL A 91 3.78 -8.38 -11.05
CA VAL A 91 3.84 -7.60 -9.80
C VAL A 91 2.44 -7.24 -9.33
N LEU A 92 1.58 -6.76 -10.23
CA LEU A 92 0.21 -6.39 -9.87
C LEU A 92 -0.61 -7.61 -9.42
N GLU A 93 -0.46 -8.75 -10.09
CA GLU A 93 -1.13 -9.98 -9.68
C GLU A 93 -0.69 -10.43 -8.29
N THR A 94 0.61 -10.40 -8.01
CA THR A 94 1.14 -10.82 -6.71
C THR A 94 0.66 -9.89 -5.61
N LEU A 95 0.63 -8.58 -5.87
CA LEU A 95 0.07 -7.61 -4.91
C LEU A 95 -1.40 -7.93 -4.60
N ALA A 96 -2.19 -8.24 -5.62
CA ALA A 96 -3.60 -8.56 -5.42
C ALA A 96 -3.81 -9.79 -4.53
N GLN A 97 -2.85 -10.72 -4.53
CA GLN A 97 -2.90 -11.91 -3.67
C GLN A 97 -2.55 -11.60 -2.20
N CYS A 98 -1.84 -10.51 -1.96
CA CYS A 98 -1.37 -10.15 -0.62
C CYS A 98 -2.29 -9.17 0.12
N LEU A 99 -3.21 -8.55 -0.58
CA LEU A 99 -4.00 -7.43 -0.08
C LEU A 99 -5.49 -7.68 -0.25
N ASP A 100 -6.25 -7.33 0.79
CA ASP A 100 -7.71 -7.30 0.69
C ASP A 100 -8.16 -5.86 0.61
N LYS A 101 -8.80 -5.47 -0.49
CA LYS A 101 -9.34 -4.11 -0.63
C LYS A 101 -10.57 -3.96 0.26
N LEU A 102 -10.50 -3.08 1.22
CA LEU A 102 -11.58 -2.80 2.16
C LEU A 102 -12.44 -1.61 1.74
N HIS A 103 -11.85 -0.65 1.03
CA HIS A 103 -12.53 0.58 0.66
C HIS A 103 -11.81 1.25 -0.50
N GLU A 104 -12.58 1.94 -1.35
CA GLU A 104 -12.02 2.77 -2.40
C GLU A 104 -12.90 4.00 -2.58
N SER A 105 -12.27 5.18 -2.67
CA SER A 105 -12.99 6.45 -2.81
C SER A 105 -12.05 7.48 -3.43
N ASN A 106 -12.47 8.08 -4.55
CA ASN A 106 -11.71 9.16 -5.21
C ASN A 106 -10.26 8.80 -5.52
N GLY A 107 -10.01 7.57 -5.97
CA GLY A 107 -8.68 7.09 -6.31
C GLY A 107 -7.83 6.65 -5.13
N HIS A 108 -8.34 6.79 -3.91
CA HIS A 108 -7.67 6.32 -2.70
C HIS A 108 -8.29 5.00 -2.25
N ALA A 109 -7.46 4.04 -1.91
CA ALA A 109 -7.92 2.73 -1.45
C ALA A 109 -7.30 2.37 -0.12
N VAL A 110 -8.05 1.62 0.67
CA VAL A 110 -7.58 1.04 1.94
C VAL A 110 -7.53 -0.46 1.77
N TYR A 111 -6.38 -1.04 2.06
CA TYR A 111 -6.15 -2.48 1.97
C TYR A 111 -5.73 -3.03 3.31
N ARG A 112 -6.16 -4.26 3.59
CA ARG A 112 -5.62 -5.05 4.69
C ARG A 112 -4.50 -5.93 4.15
N ILE A 113 -3.36 -5.97 4.84
CA ILE A 113 -2.26 -6.88 4.51
C ILE A 113 -2.62 -8.26 5.08
N ARG A 114 -2.62 -9.27 4.24
CA ARG A 114 -2.92 -10.64 4.63
C ARG A 114 -1.89 -11.28 5.52
#